data_f3f8d347eb250adbbda6328cc03f2e4b
#
_entry.id   f3f8d347eb250adbbda6328cc03f2e4b
#
_cell.length_a   1.000
_cell.length_b   1.000
_cell.length_c   1.000
_cell.angle_alpha   90.00
_cell.angle_beta   90.00
_cell.angle_gamma   90.00
#
_symmetry.space_group_name_H-M   'P 1'
#
loop_
_entity.id
_entity.type
_entity.pdbx_description
1 polymer ?
#
loop_
_entity_poly.entity_id
_entity_poly.type
_entity_poly.pdbx_seq_one_letter_code
_entity_poly.pdbx_strand_id
1 'polypeptide(L)'
;MGVYFLEEGIGVRSSKVIYDRKHSAFAEYDYTTVDFKALLEGYDWLHLSGITPALSNSCQILIEAAIYAARQLGMTISFDCNYRSMLWSFDEARDIISRYLPYVDVLIGIEPLHLQDENGHDLKDGMSMQPDYEEQDRIFQAMADRYHFKAIARH
;
A
#
# COMPACT_ATOMS: atom_id res chain seq x y z
N MET A 1 -2.52 3.46 -22.42
CA MET A 1 -1.98 4.70 -21.77
C MET A 1 -2.91 5.03 -20.62
N GLY A 2 -2.39 5.26 -19.41
CA GLY A 2 -3.21 5.76 -18.30
C GLY A 2 -3.47 7.24 -18.48
N VAL A 3 -4.71 7.67 -18.26
CA VAL A 3 -5.12 9.08 -18.34
C VAL A 3 -5.86 9.48 -17.08
N TYR A 4 -5.93 10.77 -16.82
CA TYR A 4 -6.80 11.34 -15.81
C TYR A 4 -7.56 12.55 -16.38
N PHE A 5 -8.74 12.78 -15.83
CA PHE A 5 -9.57 13.92 -16.15
C PHE A 5 -9.71 14.76 -14.88
N LEU A 6 -9.37 16.05 -14.98
CA LEU A 6 -9.58 17.02 -13.92
C LEU A 6 -10.80 17.87 -14.24
N GLU A 7 -11.80 17.81 -13.37
CA GLU A 7 -12.91 18.75 -13.37
C GLU A 7 -12.61 19.81 -12.31
N GLU A 8 -12.36 21.04 -12.75
CA GLU A 8 -12.10 22.13 -11.82
C GLU A 8 -13.37 22.55 -11.07
N GLY A 9 -13.23 22.71 -9.77
CA GLY A 9 -14.32 23.20 -8.93
C GLY A 9 -14.50 24.70 -9.08
N ILE A 10 -15.76 25.16 -9.02
CA ILE A 10 -16.11 26.58 -9.05
C ILE A 10 -16.99 26.91 -7.85
N GLY A 11 -16.62 27.92 -7.07
CA GLY A 11 -17.36 28.33 -5.88
C GLY A 11 -17.36 27.26 -4.78
N VAL A 12 -18.53 26.78 -4.39
CA VAL A 12 -18.69 25.73 -3.35
C VAL A 12 -18.49 24.31 -3.86
N ARG A 13 -18.32 24.12 -5.15
CA ARG A 13 -18.10 22.82 -5.78
C ARG A 13 -16.62 22.48 -5.75
N SER A 14 -16.26 21.38 -5.10
CA SER A 14 -14.89 20.88 -5.07
C SER A 14 -14.45 20.32 -6.43
N SER A 15 -13.15 20.43 -6.72
CA SER A 15 -12.53 19.79 -7.89
C SER A 15 -12.67 18.26 -7.80
N LYS A 16 -12.83 17.60 -8.94
CA LYS A 16 -12.92 16.15 -9.05
C LYS A 16 -11.88 15.64 -10.03
N VAL A 17 -11.13 14.61 -9.62
CA VAL A 17 -10.20 13.90 -10.49
C VAL A 17 -10.74 12.50 -10.77
N ILE A 18 -10.82 12.13 -12.04
CA ILE A 18 -11.22 10.80 -12.49
C ILE A 18 -9.99 10.17 -13.16
N TYR A 19 -9.58 9.01 -12.69
CA TYR A 19 -8.44 8.26 -13.23
C TYR A 19 -8.92 7.07 -14.05
N ASP A 20 -8.37 6.93 -15.26
CA ASP A 20 -8.49 5.72 -16.08
C ASP A 20 -7.10 5.05 -16.16
N ARG A 21 -6.87 4.04 -15.32
CA ARG A 21 -5.57 3.38 -15.14
C ARG A 21 -5.59 1.89 -15.40
N LYS A 22 -6.76 1.23 -15.35
CA LYS A 22 -6.88 -0.24 -15.38
C LYS A 22 -6.38 -0.88 -16.67
N HIS A 23 -6.45 -0.20 -17.81
CA HIS A 23 -6.01 -0.70 -19.12
C HIS A 23 -4.81 0.10 -19.65
N SER A 24 -3.96 0.56 -18.75
CA SER A 24 -2.72 1.20 -19.14
C SER A 24 -1.66 0.17 -19.55
N ALA A 25 -0.70 0.57 -20.39
CA ALA A 25 0.44 -0.28 -20.71
C ALA A 25 1.20 -0.77 -19.47
N PHE A 26 1.23 0.04 -18.41
CA PHE A 26 1.78 -0.35 -17.12
C PHE A 26 0.97 -1.47 -16.46
N ALA A 27 -0.36 -1.38 -16.44
CA ALA A 27 -1.22 -2.40 -15.84
C ALA A 27 -1.23 -3.74 -16.61
N GLU A 28 -0.94 -3.71 -17.90
CA GLU A 28 -0.99 -4.88 -18.81
C GLU A 28 0.39 -5.45 -19.13
N TYR A 29 1.46 -4.84 -18.63
CA TYR A 29 2.83 -5.30 -18.89
C TYR A 29 3.08 -6.68 -18.26
N ASP A 30 3.83 -7.53 -18.94
CA ASP A 30 4.25 -8.85 -18.43
C ASP A 30 5.51 -8.69 -17.54
N TYR A 31 5.31 -8.56 -16.26
CA TYR A 31 6.39 -8.40 -15.28
C TYR A 31 7.15 -9.69 -14.97
N THR A 32 6.70 -10.85 -15.45
CA THR A 32 7.43 -12.12 -15.28
C THR A 32 8.75 -12.12 -16.05
N THR A 33 8.89 -11.26 -17.05
CA THR A 33 10.09 -11.13 -17.90
C THR A 33 11.13 -10.15 -17.34
N VAL A 34 10.84 -9.46 -16.24
CA VAL A 34 11.71 -8.42 -15.68
C VAL A 34 12.68 -9.02 -14.67
N ASP A 35 13.98 -8.77 -14.86
CA ASP A 35 14.99 -9.05 -13.85
C ASP A 35 15.03 -7.92 -12.80
N PHE A 36 14.20 -8.05 -11.77
CA PHE A 36 14.13 -7.05 -10.70
C PHE A 36 15.42 -6.97 -9.89
N LYS A 37 16.21 -8.03 -9.79
CA LYS A 37 17.48 -7.99 -9.08
C LYS A 37 18.47 -7.09 -9.81
N ALA A 38 18.61 -7.26 -11.12
CA ALA A 38 19.46 -6.38 -11.92
C ALA A 38 18.93 -4.93 -11.93
N LEU A 39 17.61 -4.74 -11.95
CA LEU A 39 17.01 -3.41 -11.93
C LEU A 39 17.24 -2.65 -10.63
N LEU A 40 17.26 -3.36 -9.49
CA LEU A 40 17.39 -2.78 -8.15
C LEU A 40 18.84 -2.77 -7.63
N GLU A 41 19.77 -3.33 -8.37
CA GLU A 41 21.18 -3.33 -7.97
C GLU A 41 21.72 -1.90 -7.83
N GLY A 42 22.42 -1.63 -6.72
CA GLY A 42 22.98 -0.31 -6.42
C GLY A 42 22.02 0.66 -5.71
N TYR A 43 20.81 0.21 -5.38
CA TYR A 43 19.88 0.99 -4.56
C TYR A 43 19.77 0.39 -3.15
N ASP A 44 19.53 1.25 -2.16
CA ASP A 44 19.42 0.87 -0.73
C ASP A 44 17.97 0.85 -0.23
N TRP A 45 17.05 1.47 -1.00
CA TRP A 45 15.67 1.67 -0.58
C TRP A 45 14.69 1.46 -1.73
N LEU A 46 13.67 0.63 -1.49
CA LEU A 46 12.55 0.43 -2.39
C LEU A 46 11.28 1.02 -1.76
N HIS A 47 10.64 1.94 -2.47
CA HIS A 47 9.32 2.47 -2.08
C HIS A 47 8.22 1.89 -2.95
N LEU A 48 7.17 1.37 -2.32
CA LEU A 48 6.02 0.76 -2.98
C LEU A 48 4.71 1.43 -2.55
N SER A 49 3.69 1.33 -3.40
CA SER A 49 2.37 1.90 -3.12
C SER A 49 1.26 0.90 -3.40
N GLY A 50 0.25 0.86 -2.53
CA GLY A 50 -0.96 0.05 -2.66
C GLY A 50 -1.83 0.39 -3.88
N ILE A 51 -1.58 1.51 -4.56
CA ILE A 51 -2.21 1.77 -5.86
C ILE A 51 -1.75 0.77 -6.91
N THR A 52 -0.48 0.39 -6.90
CA THR A 52 0.11 -0.48 -7.92
C THR A 52 -0.58 -1.85 -8.01
N PRO A 53 -0.68 -2.65 -6.93
CA PRO A 53 -1.31 -3.96 -7.00
C PRO A 53 -2.82 -3.89 -7.26
N ALA A 54 -3.46 -2.75 -7.03
CA ALA A 54 -4.87 -2.52 -7.33
C ALA A 54 -5.19 -2.39 -8.82
N LEU A 55 -4.18 -2.20 -9.67
CA LEU A 55 -4.39 -1.99 -11.11
C LEU A 55 -4.64 -3.28 -11.87
N SER A 56 -3.94 -4.37 -11.52
CA SER A 56 -4.05 -5.66 -12.19
C SER A 56 -3.29 -6.77 -11.45
N ASN A 57 -3.57 -8.03 -11.80
CA ASN A 57 -2.79 -9.19 -11.33
C ASN A 57 -1.32 -9.10 -11.77
N SER A 58 -1.04 -8.56 -12.96
CA SER A 58 0.32 -8.35 -13.42
C SER A 58 1.08 -7.38 -12.52
N CYS A 59 0.41 -6.31 -12.06
CA CYS A 59 0.99 -5.39 -11.08
C CYS A 59 1.19 -6.02 -9.69
N GLN A 60 0.40 -7.03 -9.30
CA GLN A 60 0.66 -7.79 -8.08
C GLN A 60 1.94 -8.62 -8.21
N ILE A 61 2.14 -9.27 -9.37
CA ILE A 61 3.39 -9.99 -9.67
C ILE A 61 4.59 -9.04 -9.62
N LEU A 62 4.46 -7.81 -10.17
CA LEU A 62 5.50 -6.78 -10.06
C LEU A 62 5.89 -6.53 -8.61
N ILE A 63 4.89 -6.27 -7.73
CA ILE A 63 5.14 -5.96 -6.32
C ILE A 63 5.84 -7.14 -5.62
N GLU A 64 5.35 -8.36 -5.82
CA GLU A 64 5.93 -9.56 -5.22
C GLU A 64 7.38 -9.80 -5.67
N ALA A 65 7.65 -9.69 -6.97
CA ALA A 65 8.98 -9.86 -7.53
C ALA A 65 9.96 -8.76 -7.07
N ALA A 66 9.49 -7.50 -7.01
CA ALA A 66 10.30 -6.39 -6.53
C ALA A 66 10.65 -6.53 -5.03
N ILE A 67 9.67 -6.92 -4.19
CA ILE A 67 9.90 -7.21 -2.77
C ILE A 67 10.93 -8.33 -2.61
N TYR A 68 10.76 -9.42 -3.34
CA TYR A 68 11.68 -10.56 -3.27
C TYR A 68 13.12 -10.16 -3.64
N ALA A 69 13.29 -9.45 -4.74
CA ALA A 69 14.60 -8.96 -5.17
C ALA A 69 15.22 -7.98 -4.17
N ALA A 70 14.43 -7.02 -3.65
CA ALA A 70 14.89 -6.06 -2.67
C ALA A 70 15.36 -6.74 -1.37
N ARG A 71 14.65 -7.78 -0.91
CA ARG A 71 15.06 -8.57 0.27
C ARG A 71 16.37 -9.33 0.02
N GLN A 72 16.57 -9.88 -1.18
CA GLN A 72 17.84 -10.53 -1.53
C GLN A 72 19.01 -9.53 -1.54
N LEU A 73 18.77 -8.28 -1.91
CA LEU A 73 19.76 -7.22 -1.94
C LEU A 73 19.95 -6.51 -0.58
N GLY A 74 19.19 -6.89 0.45
CA GLY A 74 19.28 -6.29 1.79
C GLY A 74 18.72 -4.86 1.86
N MET A 75 17.87 -4.46 0.92
CA MET A 75 17.30 -3.11 0.84
C MET A 75 16.27 -2.87 1.96
N THR A 76 16.12 -1.62 2.34
CA THR A 76 14.98 -1.16 3.14
C THR A 76 13.74 -1.04 2.24
N ILE A 77 12.60 -1.59 2.69
CA ILE A 77 11.34 -1.54 1.95
C ILE A 77 10.35 -0.67 2.69
N SER A 78 9.85 0.38 2.03
CA SER A 78 8.70 1.16 2.50
C SER A 78 7.47 0.90 1.64
N PHE A 79 6.32 0.82 2.29
CA PHE A 79 5.03 0.58 1.64
C PHE A 79 4.01 1.62 2.11
N ASP A 80 3.44 2.36 1.16
CA ASP A 80 2.31 3.24 1.38
C ASP A 80 1.02 2.50 1.03
N CYS A 81 0.16 2.26 2.02
CA CYS A 81 -1.11 1.57 1.82
C CYS A 81 -1.99 2.26 0.77
N ASN A 82 -2.03 3.57 0.76
CA ASN A 82 -2.60 4.43 -0.28
C ASN A 82 -3.93 3.91 -0.84
N TYR A 83 -4.82 3.46 0.04
CA TYR A 83 -6.08 2.84 -0.33
C TYR A 83 -6.95 3.76 -1.20
N ARG A 84 -7.52 3.19 -2.25
CA ARG A 84 -8.41 3.89 -3.19
C ARG A 84 -9.62 3.02 -3.47
N SER A 85 -10.77 3.35 -2.89
CA SER A 85 -12.03 2.63 -3.04
C SER A 85 -12.53 2.52 -4.49
N MET A 86 -12.07 3.41 -5.38
CA MET A 86 -12.39 3.37 -6.80
C MET A 86 -11.63 2.27 -7.57
N LEU A 87 -10.58 1.69 -7.01
CA LEU A 87 -9.75 0.67 -7.67
C LEU A 87 -10.14 -0.75 -7.25
N TRP A 88 -10.40 -0.96 -5.97
CA TRP A 88 -10.71 -2.26 -5.37
C TRP A 88 -11.54 -2.12 -4.08
N SER A 89 -12.17 -3.20 -3.65
CA SER A 89 -12.88 -3.23 -2.38
C SER A 89 -11.91 -3.16 -1.20
N PHE A 90 -12.44 -2.78 -0.03
CA PHE A 90 -11.65 -2.71 1.20
C PHE A 90 -11.09 -4.08 1.59
N ASP A 91 -11.91 -5.13 1.48
CA ASP A 91 -11.51 -6.50 1.82
C ASP A 91 -10.43 -7.03 0.86
N GLU A 92 -10.59 -6.81 -0.45
CA GLU A 92 -9.59 -7.19 -1.45
C GLU A 92 -8.25 -6.48 -1.22
N ALA A 93 -8.30 -5.16 -0.98
CA ALA A 93 -7.12 -4.37 -0.68
C ALA A 93 -6.39 -4.89 0.56
N ARG A 94 -7.12 -5.15 1.65
CA ARG A 94 -6.59 -5.71 2.89
C ARG A 94 -5.92 -7.05 2.65
N ASP A 95 -6.61 -7.98 1.98
CA ASP A 95 -6.13 -9.34 1.79
C ASP A 95 -4.83 -9.38 0.95
N ILE A 96 -4.74 -8.51 -0.06
CA ILE A 96 -3.56 -8.43 -0.92
C ILE A 96 -2.42 -7.70 -0.23
N ILE A 97 -2.66 -6.53 0.35
CA ILE A 97 -1.60 -5.74 1.02
C ILE A 97 -1.02 -6.51 2.21
N SER A 98 -1.85 -7.22 2.98
CA SER A 98 -1.39 -7.98 4.14
C SER A 98 -0.34 -9.05 3.80
N ARG A 99 -0.30 -9.54 2.56
CA ARG A 99 0.73 -10.50 2.12
C ARG A 99 2.12 -9.87 2.01
N TYR A 100 2.18 -8.56 1.79
CA TYR A 100 3.44 -7.82 1.62
C TYR A 100 4.04 -7.37 2.95
N LEU A 101 3.20 -7.15 3.98
CA LEU A 101 3.62 -6.55 5.26
C LEU A 101 4.77 -7.27 5.97
N PRO A 102 4.88 -8.63 5.96
CA PRO A 102 6.02 -9.31 6.59
C PRO A 102 7.39 -8.94 6.01
N TYR A 103 7.39 -8.30 4.84
CA TYR A 103 8.59 -7.89 4.13
C TYR A 103 8.84 -6.38 4.16
N VAL A 104 7.96 -5.62 4.79
CA VAL A 104 8.02 -4.16 4.84
C VAL A 104 8.75 -3.71 6.10
N ASP A 105 9.65 -2.74 5.96
CA ASP A 105 10.36 -2.12 7.08
C ASP A 105 9.67 -0.84 7.56
N VAL A 106 9.10 -0.07 6.64
CA VAL A 106 8.44 1.22 6.93
C VAL A 106 7.05 1.22 6.32
N LEU A 107 6.03 1.35 7.17
CA LEU A 107 4.64 1.42 6.74
C LEU A 107 4.14 2.87 6.73
N ILE A 108 3.40 3.26 5.68
CA ILE A 108 2.74 4.56 5.56
C ILE A 108 1.24 4.33 5.39
N GLY A 109 0.45 4.88 6.31
CA GLY A 109 -0.99 4.59 6.41
C GLY A 109 -1.28 3.22 7.02
N ILE A 110 -2.42 3.09 7.68
CA ILE A 110 -2.85 1.85 8.34
C ILE A 110 -4.11 1.25 7.71
N GLU A 111 -4.79 1.98 6.87
CA GLU A 111 -5.96 1.46 6.13
C GLU A 111 -5.51 0.86 4.79
N PRO A 112 -6.05 -0.29 4.38
CA PRO A 112 -7.21 -1.04 4.92
C PRO A 112 -6.83 -2.20 5.86
N LEU A 113 -5.71 -2.15 6.55
CA LEU A 113 -5.17 -3.28 7.29
C LEU A 113 -6.01 -3.65 8.51
N HIS A 114 -6.11 -4.95 8.79
CA HIS A 114 -6.71 -5.47 10.00
C HIS A 114 -5.63 -5.79 11.03
N LEU A 115 -5.91 -5.43 12.28
CA LEU A 115 -5.13 -5.81 13.44
C LEU A 115 -6.04 -6.57 14.41
N GLN A 116 -6.38 -7.82 14.04
CA GLN A 116 -7.28 -8.64 14.85
C GLN A 116 -6.63 -9.11 16.14
N ASP A 117 -7.38 -8.99 17.24
CA ASP A 117 -7.07 -9.59 18.52
C ASP A 117 -7.35 -11.11 18.53
N GLU A 118 -7.16 -11.75 19.68
CA GLU A 118 -7.39 -13.20 19.85
C GLU A 118 -8.87 -13.61 19.63
N ASN A 119 -9.80 -12.67 19.71
CA ASN A 119 -11.23 -12.90 19.53
C ASN A 119 -11.70 -12.55 18.10
N GLY A 120 -10.78 -12.09 17.24
CA GLY A 120 -11.08 -11.71 15.86
C GLY A 120 -11.64 -10.28 15.70
N HIS A 121 -11.64 -9.46 16.76
CA HIS A 121 -12.01 -8.05 16.66
C HIS A 121 -10.82 -7.23 16.14
N ASP A 122 -11.08 -6.29 15.24
CA ASP A 122 -10.04 -5.34 14.81
C ASP A 122 -9.78 -4.33 15.93
N LEU A 123 -8.53 -4.19 16.34
CA LEU A 123 -8.12 -3.22 17.38
C LEU A 123 -8.40 -1.76 16.96
N LYS A 124 -8.68 -1.53 15.69
CA LYS A 124 -9.12 -0.24 15.15
C LYS A 124 -10.64 -0.04 15.26
N ASP A 125 -11.41 -1.09 15.58
CA ASP A 125 -12.84 -0.96 15.80
C ASP A 125 -13.11 -0.04 16.97
N GLY A 126 -13.90 1.00 16.72
CA GLY A 126 -14.16 2.06 17.71
C GLY A 126 -13.12 3.17 17.76
N MET A 127 -12.09 3.15 16.92
CA MET A 127 -11.16 4.26 16.79
C MET A 127 -11.90 5.53 16.32
N SER A 128 -11.62 6.64 16.98
CA SER A 128 -12.16 7.94 16.61
C SER A 128 -11.78 8.34 15.19
N MET A 129 -12.65 9.09 14.50
CA MET A 129 -12.30 9.70 13.21
C MET A 129 -11.11 10.68 13.31
N GLN A 130 -10.89 11.22 14.51
CA GLN A 130 -9.74 12.04 14.87
C GLN A 130 -9.17 11.47 16.17
N PRO A 131 -8.46 10.31 16.11
CA PRO A 131 -7.91 9.68 17.30
C PRO A 131 -6.86 10.58 17.94
N ASP A 132 -6.81 10.57 19.28
CA ASP A 132 -5.74 11.22 20.02
C ASP A 132 -4.41 10.47 19.87
N TYR A 133 -3.33 11.05 20.38
CA TYR A 133 -2.00 10.46 20.25
C TYR A 133 -1.89 9.12 20.97
N GLU A 134 -2.54 8.92 22.11
CA GLU A 134 -2.46 7.69 22.90
C GLU A 134 -3.14 6.52 22.16
N GLU A 135 -4.31 6.78 21.54
CA GLU A 135 -5.03 5.81 20.74
C GLU A 135 -4.24 5.42 19.48
N GLN A 136 -3.63 6.40 18.82
CA GLN A 136 -2.76 6.15 17.66
C GLN A 136 -1.53 5.33 18.04
N ASP A 137 -0.82 5.70 19.09
CA ASP A 137 0.39 5.02 19.53
C ASP A 137 0.10 3.56 19.90
N ARG A 138 -1.03 3.29 20.56
CA ARG A 138 -1.44 1.90 20.87
C ARG A 138 -1.59 1.04 19.62
N ILE A 139 -2.24 1.56 18.57
CA ILE A 139 -2.46 0.83 17.33
C ILE A 139 -1.14 0.66 16.58
N PHE A 140 -0.32 1.71 16.48
CA PHE A 140 0.97 1.65 15.82
C PHE A 140 1.92 0.68 16.51
N GLN A 141 1.94 0.67 17.83
CA GLN A 141 2.76 -0.28 18.58
C GLN A 141 2.32 -1.72 18.35
N ALA A 142 1.01 -1.99 18.38
CA ALA A 142 0.47 -3.33 18.11
C ALA A 142 0.77 -3.80 16.67
N MET A 143 0.74 -2.89 15.68
CA MET A 143 1.13 -3.20 14.31
C MET A 143 2.63 -3.44 14.19
N ALA A 144 3.45 -2.61 14.84
CA ALA A 144 4.90 -2.78 14.86
C ALA A 144 5.30 -4.11 15.49
N ASP A 145 4.68 -4.50 16.59
CA ASP A 145 4.94 -5.76 17.28
C ASP A 145 4.56 -6.97 16.41
N ARG A 146 3.45 -6.87 15.68
CA ARG A 146 2.96 -7.95 14.81
C ARG A 146 3.81 -8.16 13.57
N TYR A 147 4.23 -7.09 12.91
CA TYR A 147 4.92 -7.14 11.61
C TYR A 147 6.40 -6.75 11.69
N HIS A 148 6.87 -6.32 12.86
CA HIS A 148 8.25 -5.89 13.11
C HIS A 148 8.70 -4.69 12.26
N PHE A 149 7.80 -3.74 12.02
CA PHE A 149 8.14 -2.52 11.32
C PHE A 149 9.19 -1.69 12.10
N LYS A 150 10.13 -1.10 11.37
CA LYS A 150 11.10 -0.13 11.92
C LYS A 150 10.46 1.23 12.16
N ALA A 151 9.46 1.58 11.35
CA ALA A 151 8.69 2.82 11.48
C ALA A 151 7.30 2.69 10.87
N ILE A 152 6.34 3.43 11.44
CA ILE A 152 4.99 3.61 10.89
C ILE A 152 4.72 5.11 10.82
N ALA A 153 4.24 5.58 9.67
CA ALA A 153 3.83 6.96 9.47
C ALA A 153 2.34 7.02 9.10
N ARG A 154 1.69 8.11 9.47
CA ARG A 154 0.31 8.42 9.06
C ARG A 154 0.32 9.56 8.04
N HIS A 155 -0.65 9.53 7.11
CA HIS A 155 -0.96 10.69 6.26
C HIS A 155 -1.58 11.83 7.05
#